data_2cf00691cb01e15851dd3267e78eb719
#
_entry.id   2cf00691cb01e15851dd3267e78eb719
#
_cell.length_a   1.000
_cell.length_b   1.000
_cell.length_c   1.000
_cell.angle_alpha   90.00
_cell.angle_beta   90.00
_cell.angle_gamma   90.00
#
_symmetry.space_group_name_H-M   'P 1'
#
loop_
_entity.id
_entity.type
_entity.pdbx_description
1 polymer ?
#
loop_
_entity_poly.entity_id
_entity_poly.type
_entity_poly.pdbx_seq_one_letter_code
_entity_poly.pdbx_strand_id
1 'polypeptide(L)'
;MIGEMLCNVDNGKDKPVHDERAVEIDPAAEKRLVRKIDLYLMPSVFVLYLFSYVDRSNIGLAKIAGMEQDLNLTSAQYYTAVIVWVIGYTIAAVPSNMILARTRPSVFIPLITFGWGSVAALLGAIKSPSHLIALRLLLGVFEAGFSVSHPVHVMKGTEIELVRSTTQQPAVIFLISTWYKKNEQSKRFIIFLTAGILSGAFGSVVSGAITSTLDGAHGVRGWRWLFIAEGVTTAGISLIAHWTLLDYPHKSRGLRPDEQKLSQERLIQDGMAGPIGNPQAGHTSIFVSFLKAICDWRAWFLVPAYMSILGALSLSYFYPTLLNGMGYSSTAAQYMTAPLYLVSLVIALPVCYLADRRPHSRGLFLVINMVVGLVFFALTAGIKNYTARYIFLCFINMTIWTGNALGLSFATTALGSVNQDVRAIMLALMNGLAALAQLYGSALFPDKDGPEYLTAFSVFAATFAVGAVLYGVADVLFKKYPYQA
;
A
#
# COMPACT_ATOMS: atom_id res chain seq x y z
N MET A 1 -44.76 0.02 -52.92
CA MET A 1 -43.82 -0.52 -53.90
C MET A 1 -42.41 0.10 -53.66
N ILE A 2 -41.95 0.15 -52.47
CA ILE A 2 -40.57 0.53 -52.04
C ILE A 2 -40.24 -0.18 -50.68
N GLY A 3 -40.81 -1.37 -50.47
CA GLY A 3 -40.68 -2.12 -49.19
C GLY A 3 -40.15 -3.54 -49.31
N GLU A 4 -39.72 -4.00 -50.48
CA GLU A 4 -39.37 -5.42 -50.69
C GLU A 4 -38.01 -5.68 -51.33
N MET A 5 -37.10 -4.69 -51.33
CA MET A 5 -35.81 -4.83 -52.04
C MET A 5 -34.58 -4.74 -51.13
N LEU A 6 -34.69 -5.02 -49.83
CA LEU A 6 -33.55 -5.02 -48.87
C LEU A 6 -33.51 -6.25 -47.94
N CYS A 7 -34.01 -7.40 -48.42
CA CYS A 7 -33.89 -8.68 -47.70
C CYS A 7 -33.30 -9.76 -48.59
N ASN A 8 -32.05 -9.61 -49.03
CA ASN A 8 -31.21 -10.71 -49.48
C ASN A 8 -29.74 -10.27 -49.45
N VAL A 9 -29.17 -10.14 -48.25
CA VAL A 9 -27.74 -10.18 -48.05
C VAL A 9 -27.46 -11.53 -47.42
N ASP A 10 -26.78 -12.31 -48.21
CA ASP A 10 -26.30 -13.66 -48.00
C ASP A 10 -25.68 -13.83 -46.62
N ASN A 11 -26.29 -14.64 -45.76
CA ASN A 11 -25.76 -15.08 -44.47
C ASN A 11 -24.66 -16.11 -44.73
N GLY A 12 -23.54 -15.65 -45.28
CA GLY A 12 -22.27 -16.36 -45.16
C GLY A 12 -21.94 -16.52 -43.70
N LYS A 13 -22.27 -17.67 -43.12
CA LYS A 13 -21.83 -18.13 -41.83
C LYS A 13 -20.29 -18.32 -41.88
N ASP A 14 -19.55 -17.25 -41.74
CA ASP A 14 -18.17 -17.34 -41.29
C ASP A 14 -18.20 -17.85 -39.87
N LYS A 15 -18.10 -19.17 -39.74
CA LYS A 15 -17.75 -19.81 -38.48
C LYS A 15 -16.43 -19.17 -38.05
N PRO A 16 -16.31 -18.66 -36.79
CA PRO A 16 -15.04 -18.26 -36.29
C PRO A 16 -14.14 -19.50 -36.30
N VAL A 17 -13.06 -19.44 -37.05
CA VAL A 17 -11.98 -20.44 -37.04
C VAL A 17 -11.26 -20.26 -35.68
N HIS A 18 -11.85 -20.77 -34.61
CA HIS A 18 -11.19 -21.04 -33.35
C HIS A 18 -10.74 -22.52 -33.37
N ASP A 19 -9.74 -22.80 -34.16
CA ASP A 19 -8.89 -23.97 -33.95
C ASP A 19 -7.64 -23.56 -33.16
N GLU A 20 -7.84 -22.87 -32.05
CA GLU A 20 -6.85 -22.82 -30.98
C GLU A 20 -7.03 -24.11 -30.18
N ARG A 21 -6.27 -25.13 -30.55
CA ARG A 21 -5.99 -26.29 -29.69
C ARG A 21 -5.55 -25.72 -28.36
N ALA A 22 -6.40 -25.84 -27.33
CA ALA A 22 -6.03 -25.50 -25.98
C ALA A 22 -4.72 -26.25 -25.69
N VAL A 23 -3.61 -25.53 -25.62
CA VAL A 23 -2.32 -26.13 -25.30
C VAL A 23 -2.48 -26.76 -23.94
N GLU A 24 -2.43 -28.09 -23.87
CA GLU A 24 -2.55 -28.83 -22.62
C GLU A 24 -1.30 -28.57 -21.82
N ILE A 25 -1.43 -27.69 -20.79
CA ILE A 25 -0.31 -27.30 -19.93
C ILE A 25 -0.05 -28.45 -18.96
N ASP A 26 1.18 -29.01 -18.99
CA ASP A 26 1.64 -29.98 -17.99
C ASP A 26 1.56 -29.37 -16.57
N PRO A 27 0.70 -29.91 -15.67
CA PRO A 27 0.56 -29.39 -14.32
C PRO A 27 1.87 -29.45 -13.50
N ALA A 28 2.75 -30.39 -13.80
CA ALA A 28 4.03 -30.52 -13.12
C ALA A 28 5.03 -29.44 -13.58
N ALA A 29 5.02 -29.10 -14.86
CA ALA A 29 5.82 -27.98 -15.40
C ALA A 29 5.30 -26.63 -14.88
N GLU A 30 3.98 -26.43 -14.85
CA GLU A 30 3.37 -25.23 -14.29
C GLU A 30 3.76 -25.04 -12.82
N LYS A 31 3.62 -26.08 -11.99
CA LYS A 31 3.99 -26.03 -10.57
C LYS A 31 5.46 -25.71 -10.34
N ARG A 32 6.36 -26.26 -11.18
CA ARG A 32 7.80 -25.93 -11.14
C ARG A 32 8.07 -24.49 -11.49
N LEU A 33 7.42 -23.97 -12.53
CA LEU A 33 7.53 -22.59 -12.95
C LEU A 33 7.04 -21.63 -11.84
N VAL A 34 5.85 -21.88 -11.27
CA VAL A 34 5.31 -21.05 -10.18
C VAL A 34 6.25 -21.02 -8.98
N ARG A 35 6.80 -22.18 -8.57
CA ARG A 35 7.76 -22.26 -7.47
C ARG A 35 9.03 -21.44 -7.78
N LYS A 36 9.50 -21.47 -9.01
CA LYS A 36 10.66 -20.68 -9.44
C LYS A 36 10.36 -19.18 -9.38
N ILE A 37 9.20 -18.75 -9.88
CA ILE A 37 8.73 -17.34 -9.77
C ILE A 37 8.62 -16.93 -8.30
N ASP A 38 8.01 -17.76 -7.45
CA ASP A 38 7.87 -17.50 -6.02
C ASP A 38 9.22 -17.30 -5.34
N LEU A 39 10.23 -18.07 -5.71
CA LEU A 39 11.57 -18.00 -5.10
C LEU A 39 12.32 -16.70 -5.45
N TYR A 40 12.14 -16.18 -6.66
CA TYR A 40 12.82 -14.96 -7.10
C TYR A 40 12.03 -13.69 -6.77
N LEU A 41 10.73 -13.70 -7.05
CA LEU A 41 9.89 -12.50 -6.94
C LEU A 41 9.48 -12.20 -5.50
N MET A 42 8.95 -13.21 -4.78
CA MET A 42 8.32 -12.97 -3.48
C MET A 42 9.28 -12.49 -2.38
N PRO A 43 10.48 -13.10 -2.20
CA PRO A 43 11.43 -12.60 -1.19
C PRO A 43 11.92 -11.19 -1.49
N SER A 44 12.23 -10.91 -2.76
CA SER A 44 12.71 -9.58 -3.18
C SER A 44 11.69 -8.51 -2.87
N VAL A 45 10.44 -8.75 -3.27
CA VAL A 45 9.33 -7.84 -3.05
C VAL A 45 9.00 -7.68 -1.56
N PHE A 46 9.02 -8.77 -0.79
CA PHE A 46 8.77 -8.76 0.65
C PHE A 46 9.81 -7.90 1.38
N VAL A 47 11.09 -8.12 1.10
CA VAL A 47 12.19 -7.39 1.74
C VAL A 47 12.16 -5.90 1.36
N LEU A 48 11.98 -5.58 0.07
CA LEU A 48 11.88 -4.19 -0.36
C LEU A 48 10.71 -3.45 0.32
N TYR A 49 9.56 -4.10 0.46
CA TYR A 49 8.39 -3.51 1.11
C TYR A 49 8.57 -3.36 2.63
N LEU A 50 9.22 -4.35 3.26
CA LEU A 50 9.56 -4.29 4.67
C LEU A 50 10.43 -3.06 4.96
N PHE A 51 11.51 -2.86 4.20
CA PHE A 51 12.41 -1.73 4.40
C PHE A 51 11.76 -0.39 4.04
N SER A 52 10.87 -0.32 3.05
CA SER A 52 10.09 0.88 2.77
C SER A 52 9.29 1.35 3.98
N TYR A 53 8.63 0.44 4.70
CA TYR A 53 7.88 0.79 5.91
C TYR A 53 8.76 1.06 7.13
N VAL A 54 9.91 0.40 7.25
CA VAL A 54 10.91 0.72 8.28
C VAL A 54 11.38 2.16 8.14
N ASP A 55 11.80 2.57 6.94
CA ASP A 55 12.29 3.93 6.66
C ASP A 55 11.22 5.01 6.95
N ARG A 56 9.93 4.70 6.75
CA ARG A 56 8.82 5.60 7.11
C ARG A 56 8.71 5.83 8.62
N SER A 57 8.79 4.77 9.41
CA SER A 57 8.57 4.82 10.86
C SER A 57 9.77 5.39 11.63
N ASN A 58 10.95 5.38 11.03
CA ASN A 58 12.21 5.78 11.65
C ASN A 58 12.23 7.20 12.20
N ILE A 59 11.48 8.12 11.62
CA ILE A 59 11.43 9.50 12.12
C ILE A 59 10.89 9.56 13.56
N GLY A 60 9.91 8.70 13.91
CA GLY A 60 9.39 8.61 15.27
C GLY A 60 10.38 7.98 16.25
N LEU A 61 11.12 6.96 15.81
CA LEU A 61 12.15 6.29 16.59
C LEU A 61 13.38 7.20 16.81
N ALA A 62 13.79 7.93 15.78
CA ALA A 62 14.88 8.90 15.85
C ALA A 62 14.53 10.11 16.74
N LYS A 63 13.25 10.56 16.74
CA LYS A 63 12.78 11.66 17.57
C LYS A 63 13.15 11.40 19.05
N ILE A 64 12.75 10.26 19.59
CA ILE A 64 12.99 9.91 20.99
C ILE A 64 14.44 9.49 21.27
N ALA A 65 15.22 9.17 20.24
CA ALA A 65 16.65 8.82 20.36
C ALA A 65 17.58 10.05 20.35
N GLY A 66 17.04 11.26 20.49
CA GLY A 66 17.81 12.49 20.63
C GLY A 66 17.85 13.41 19.42
N MET A 67 17.18 13.07 18.32
CA MET A 67 17.13 13.92 17.11
C MET A 67 16.45 15.28 17.39
N GLU A 68 15.40 15.27 18.21
CA GLU A 68 14.65 16.49 18.56
C GLU A 68 15.54 17.50 19.28
N GLN A 69 16.33 17.04 20.25
CA GLN A 69 17.24 17.86 21.02
C GLN A 69 18.42 18.35 20.18
N ASP A 70 19.03 17.47 19.40
CA ASP A 70 20.20 17.81 18.57
C ASP A 70 19.90 18.84 17.49
N LEU A 71 18.71 18.80 16.92
CA LEU A 71 18.29 19.72 15.86
C LEU A 71 17.44 20.88 16.38
N ASN A 72 17.17 20.96 17.70
CA ASN A 72 16.26 21.93 18.31
C ASN A 72 14.91 21.99 17.57
N LEU A 73 14.31 20.81 17.29
CA LEU A 73 13.07 20.70 16.54
C LEU A 73 11.89 21.20 17.36
N THR A 74 11.08 22.08 16.76
CA THR A 74 9.76 22.38 17.30
C THR A 74 8.74 21.33 16.84
N SER A 75 7.64 21.14 17.59
CA SER A 75 6.52 20.27 17.19
C SER A 75 6.03 20.56 15.79
N ALA A 76 5.96 21.86 15.41
CA ALA A 76 5.51 22.27 14.08
C ALA A 76 6.48 21.82 12.97
N GLN A 77 7.80 21.90 13.20
CA GLN A 77 8.82 21.44 12.25
C GLN A 77 8.82 19.93 12.12
N TYR A 78 8.68 19.19 13.23
CA TYR A 78 8.54 17.74 13.21
C TYR A 78 7.29 17.31 12.43
N TYR A 79 6.14 17.92 12.73
CA TYR A 79 4.91 17.71 11.97
C TYR A 79 5.11 18.01 10.48
N THR A 80 5.74 19.13 10.14
CA THR A 80 6.05 19.49 8.74
C THR A 80 6.90 18.40 8.08
N ALA A 81 7.92 17.88 8.74
CA ALA A 81 8.77 16.81 8.22
C ALA A 81 8.00 15.50 7.95
N VAL A 82 6.99 15.19 8.76
CA VAL A 82 6.11 14.02 8.55
C VAL A 82 5.20 14.24 7.34
N ILE A 83 4.52 15.39 7.25
CA ILE A 83 3.52 15.63 6.18
C ILE A 83 4.16 15.89 4.81
N VAL A 84 5.30 16.53 4.76
CA VAL A 84 6.00 16.84 3.50
C VAL A 84 6.38 15.57 2.76
N TRP A 85 6.71 14.50 3.47
CA TRP A 85 6.91 13.19 2.88
C TRP A 85 5.62 12.71 2.17
N VAL A 86 4.42 12.82 2.81
CA VAL A 86 3.13 12.45 2.21
C VAL A 86 2.86 13.28 0.95
N ILE A 87 3.17 14.56 0.98
CA ILE A 87 3.01 15.47 -0.18
C ILE A 87 3.92 15.03 -1.33
N GLY A 88 5.22 14.83 -1.07
CA GLY A 88 6.18 14.35 -2.07
C GLY A 88 5.77 13.03 -2.69
N TYR A 89 5.34 12.10 -1.84
CA TYR A 89 4.81 10.79 -2.24
C TYR A 89 3.58 10.92 -3.16
N THR A 90 2.60 11.74 -2.78
CA THR A 90 1.37 11.91 -3.55
C THR A 90 1.61 12.54 -4.91
N ILE A 91 2.46 13.57 -4.98
CA ILE A 91 2.78 14.26 -6.23
C ILE A 91 3.57 13.34 -7.18
N ALA A 92 4.55 12.62 -6.68
CA ALA A 92 5.41 11.77 -7.48
C ALA A 92 4.79 10.41 -7.86
N ALA A 93 3.71 10.01 -7.21
CA ALA A 93 3.05 8.74 -7.43
C ALA A 93 2.65 8.51 -8.89
N VAL A 94 1.97 9.46 -9.51
CA VAL A 94 1.50 9.35 -10.90
C VAL A 94 2.67 9.32 -11.90
N PRO A 95 3.62 10.29 -11.88
CA PRO A 95 4.78 10.26 -12.78
C PRO A 95 5.61 8.99 -12.68
N SER A 96 5.85 8.51 -11.46
CA SER A 96 6.65 7.31 -11.23
C SER A 96 6.04 6.06 -11.86
N ASN A 97 4.72 5.93 -11.80
CA ASN A 97 4.02 4.81 -12.45
C ASN A 97 4.08 4.87 -13.97
N MET A 98 3.96 6.07 -14.52
CA MET A 98 4.10 6.25 -15.97
C MET A 98 5.49 5.81 -16.46
N ILE A 99 6.53 6.07 -15.66
CA ILE A 99 7.90 5.64 -15.96
C ILE A 99 8.02 4.13 -15.80
N LEU A 100 7.53 3.54 -14.70
CA LEU A 100 7.60 2.09 -14.46
C LEU A 100 6.98 1.27 -15.59
N ALA A 101 5.82 1.69 -16.10
CA ALA A 101 5.15 0.95 -17.16
C ALA A 101 5.90 0.95 -18.51
N ARG A 102 6.77 1.95 -18.73
CA ARG A 102 7.60 2.06 -19.93
C ARG A 102 8.99 1.45 -19.75
N THR A 103 9.38 1.14 -18.51
CA THR A 103 10.71 0.65 -18.15
C THR A 103 10.67 -0.80 -17.68
N ARG A 104 11.83 -1.39 -17.44
CA ARG A 104 11.95 -2.73 -16.88
C ARG A 104 11.84 -2.67 -15.37
N PRO A 105 10.93 -3.44 -14.72
CA PRO A 105 10.82 -3.49 -13.27
C PRO A 105 12.15 -3.81 -12.57
N SER A 106 12.95 -4.72 -13.13
CA SER A 106 14.27 -5.12 -12.60
C SER A 106 15.31 -4.00 -12.60
N VAL A 107 15.08 -2.90 -13.32
CA VAL A 107 15.97 -1.73 -13.34
C VAL A 107 15.33 -0.58 -12.56
N PHE A 108 14.07 -0.29 -12.83
CA PHE A 108 13.38 0.88 -12.25
C PHE A 108 13.20 0.75 -10.73
N ILE A 109 12.67 -0.38 -10.25
CA ILE A 109 12.42 -0.57 -8.82
C ILE A 109 13.73 -0.51 -8.01
N PRO A 110 14.81 -1.23 -8.36
CA PRO A 110 16.09 -1.07 -7.68
C PRO A 110 16.65 0.35 -7.74
N LEU A 111 16.54 1.04 -8.87
CA LEU A 111 17.07 2.40 -9.02
C LEU A 111 16.40 3.38 -8.05
N ILE A 112 15.08 3.38 -7.98
CA ILE A 112 14.35 4.24 -7.03
C ILE A 112 14.62 3.84 -5.59
N THR A 113 14.72 2.51 -5.30
CA THR A 113 15.06 2.01 -3.97
C THR A 113 16.47 2.44 -3.55
N PHE A 114 17.43 2.41 -4.46
CA PHE A 114 18.77 2.92 -4.22
C PHE A 114 18.74 4.43 -3.92
N GLY A 115 17.97 5.18 -4.71
CA GLY A 115 17.79 6.62 -4.51
C GLY A 115 17.22 6.94 -3.13
N TRP A 116 16.12 6.28 -2.74
CA TRP A 116 15.55 6.52 -1.42
C TRP A 116 16.46 6.04 -0.27
N GLY A 117 17.12 4.87 -0.38
CA GLY A 117 18.08 4.39 0.61
C GLY A 117 19.25 5.37 0.80
N SER A 118 19.75 5.95 -0.30
CA SER A 118 20.77 7.00 -0.24
C SER A 118 20.27 8.26 0.46
N VAL A 119 19.05 8.70 0.18
CA VAL A 119 18.43 9.85 0.86
C VAL A 119 18.19 9.55 2.34
N ALA A 120 17.75 8.33 2.67
CA ALA A 120 17.60 7.89 4.06
C ALA A 120 18.94 7.92 4.81
N ALA A 121 20.03 7.43 4.20
CA ALA A 121 21.36 7.52 4.80
C ALA A 121 21.83 8.98 5.02
N LEU A 122 21.52 9.88 4.07
CA LEU A 122 21.84 11.31 4.19
C LEU A 122 21.07 12.00 5.33
N LEU A 123 19.91 11.48 5.77
CA LEU A 123 19.24 11.97 6.99
C LEU A 123 20.12 11.84 8.23
N GLY A 124 21.06 10.89 8.28
CA GLY A 124 22.04 10.78 9.35
C GLY A 124 23.04 11.94 9.41
N ALA A 125 23.23 12.69 8.33
CA ALA A 125 24.20 13.79 8.24
C ALA A 125 23.58 15.20 8.41
N ILE A 126 22.27 15.31 8.64
CA ILE A 126 21.57 16.59 8.76
C ILE A 126 22.02 17.41 9.97
N LYS A 127 21.99 18.75 9.84
CA LYS A 127 22.41 19.70 10.87
C LYS A 127 21.33 20.74 11.22
N SER A 128 20.21 20.74 10.48
CA SER A 128 19.13 21.72 10.70
C SER A 128 17.76 21.14 10.39
N PRO A 129 16.68 21.69 10.95
CA PRO A 129 15.31 21.32 10.62
C PRO A 129 14.98 21.41 9.14
N SER A 130 15.52 22.43 8.44
CA SER A 130 15.28 22.63 7.01
C SER A 130 15.86 21.48 6.17
N HIS A 131 17.02 20.94 6.53
CA HIS A 131 17.59 19.77 5.86
C HIS A 131 16.70 18.54 6.06
N LEU A 132 16.14 18.34 7.27
CA LEU A 132 15.20 17.26 7.55
C LEU A 132 13.98 17.35 6.63
N ILE A 133 13.36 18.52 6.55
CA ILE A 133 12.16 18.75 5.71
C ILE A 133 12.45 18.49 4.24
N ALA A 134 13.57 19.04 3.72
CA ALA A 134 13.96 18.86 2.32
C ALA A 134 14.21 17.39 1.95
N LEU A 135 14.98 16.68 2.78
CA LEU A 135 15.26 15.25 2.53
C LEU A 135 14.02 14.37 2.72
N ARG A 136 13.10 14.72 3.61
CA ARG A 136 11.81 14.04 3.75
C ARG A 136 10.92 14.20 2.52
N LEU A 137 10.89 15.39 1.91
CA LEU A 137 10.20 15.59 0.63
C LEU A 137 10.78 14.68 -0.45
N LEU A 138 12.11 14.70 -0.57
CA LEU A 138 12.83 13.91 -1.57
C LEU A 138 12.63 12.39 -1.34
N LEU A 139 12.64 11.95 -0.09
CA LEU A 139 12.36 10.57 0.29
C LEU A 139 10.96 10.15 -0.20
N GLY A 140 9.94 10.99 0.03
CA GLY A 140 8.59 10.76 -0.47
C GLY A 140 8.52 10.62 -1.99
N VAL A 141 9.25 11.48 -2.71
CA VAL A 141 9.32 11.44 -4.19
C VAL A 141 9.90 10.11 -4.69
N PHE A 142 11.02 9.63 -4.13
CA PHE A 142 11.60 8.35 -4.53
C PHE A 142 10.71 7.17 -4.14
N GLU A 143 10.15 7.18 -2.93
CA GLU A 143 9.35 6.07 -2.43
C GLU A 143 8.01 5.92 -3.18
N ALA A 144 7.50 6.99 -3.76
CA ALA A 144 6.28 6.97 -4.57
C ALA A 144 6.35 5.97 -5.73
N GLY A 145 7.52 5.82 -6.36
CA GLY A 145 7.68 4.90 -7.48
C GLY A 145 7.58 3.42 -7.10
N PHE A 146 7.74 3.09 -5.82
CA PHE A 146 7.59 1.73 -5.32
C PHE A 146 6.13 1.41 -4.89
N SER A 147 5.38 2.41 -4.48
CA SER A 147 4.14 2.21 -3.73
C SER A 147 2.85 2.46 -4.51
N VAL A 148 2.90 2.97 -5.74
CA VAL A 148 1.68 3.40 -6.45
C VAL A 148 1.57 2.72 -7.81
N SER A 149 0.37 2.26 -8.17
CA SER A 149 0.02 1.85 -9.52
C SER A 149 -1.26 2.57 -9.97
N HIS A 150 -1.14 3.29 -11.07
CA HIS A 150 -2.27 3.80 -11.84
C HIS A 150 -2.33 3.10 -13.20
N PRO A 151 -3.48 3.03 -13.86
CA PRO A 151 -3.54 2.58 -15.25
C PRO A 151 -2.65 3.48 -16.10
N VAL A 152 -1.70 2.89 -16.78
CA VAL A 152 -0.74 3.62 -17.61
C VAL A 152 -1.20 3.62 -19.04
N HIS A 153 -1.26 4.82 -19.61
CA HIS A 153 -1.42 5.03 -21.03
C HIS A 153 -0.07 4.82 -21.74
N VAL A 154 -0.01 3.84 -22.59
CA VAL A 154 1.14 3.70 -23.49
C VAL A 154 0.78 4.38 -24.80
N MET A 155 1.50 5.46 -25.12
CA MET A 155 1.40 6.07 -26.45
C MET A 155 2.11 5.16 -27.47
N LYS A 156 1.34 4.63 -28.43
CA LYS A 156 1.86 3.92 -29.57
C LYS A 156 1.39 4.67 -30.82
N GLY A 157 2.27 5.47 -31.38
CA GLY A 157 1.94 6.38 -32.49
C GLY A 157 1.15 7.62 -32.02
N THR A 158 0.16 8.02 -32.79
CA THR A 158 -0.74 9.16 -32.49
C THR A 158 -1.92 8.80 -31.59
N GLU A 159 -2.07 7.52 -31.20
CA GLU A 159 -3.16 7.04 -30.36
C GLU A 159 -2.67 6.64 -28.97
N ILE A 160 -3.46 6.97 -27.95
CA ILE A 160 -3.20 6.63 -26.55
C ILE A 160 -3.83 5.27 -26.29
N GLU A 161 -3.04 4.19 -26.28
CA GLU A 161 -3.52 2.87 -25.85
C GLU A 161 -3.48 2.75 -24.33
N LEU A 162 -4.67 2.49 -23.75
CA LEU A 162 -4.81 2.20 -22.32
C LEU A 162 -4.39 0.75 -22.04
N VAL A 163 -3.22 0.57 -21.44
CA VAL A 163 -2.88 -0.74 -20.88
C VAL A 163 -3.74 -0.98 -19.65
N ARG A 164 -4.72 -1.87 -19.78
CA ARG A 164 -5.67 -2.26 -18.73
C ARG A 164 -4.96 -2.96 -17.58
N SER A 165 -4.53 -2.22 -16.59
CA SER A 165 -4.19 -2.78 -15.29
C SER A 165 -5.27 -2.38 -14.29
N THR A 166 -6.05 -3.35 -13.85
CA THR A 166 -7.29 -3.21 -13.12
C THR A 166 -7.15 -3.13 -11.61
N THR A 167 -5.95 -2.94 -11.10
CA THR A 167 -5.69 -2.92 -9.66
C THR A 167 -4.88 -1.71 -9.29
N GLN A 168 -5.51 -0.88 -8.50
CA GLN A 168 -4.98 0.24 -7.78
C GLN A 168 -4.15 -0.25 -6.60
N GLN A 169 -2.92 -0.62 -6.86
CA GLN A 169 -2.07 -1.16 -5.81
C GLN A 169 -0.60 -0.92 -6.16
N PRO A 170 0.32 -0.97 -5.18
CA PRO A 170 1.73 -0.68 -5.39
C PRO A 170 2.28 -1.35 -6.65
N ALA A 171 3.33 -0.76 -7.23
CA ALA A 171 4.03 -1.35 -8.39
C ALA A 171 4.31 -2.84 -8.22
N VAL A 172 4.50 -3.24 -6.98
CA VAL A 172 4.68 -4.64 -6.57
C VAL A 172 3.45 -5.49 -6.78
N ILE A 173 2.25 -4.99 -6.43
CA ILE A 173 1.02 -5.77 -6.61
C ILE A 173 0.66 -5.85 -8.09
N PHE A 174 0.95 -4.80 -8.85
CA PHE A 174 0.90 -4.87 -10.30
C PHE A 174 1.85 -5.96 -10.83
N LEU A 175 3.09 -5.99 -10.35
CA LEU A 175 4.06 -7.02 -10.74
C LEU A 175 3.57 -8.43 -10.34
N ILE A 176 3.02 -8.63 -9.15
CA ILE A 176 2.39 -9.89 -8.75
C ILE A 176 1.24 -10.25 -9.70
N SER A 177 0.39 -9.30 -10.06
CA SER A 177 -0.75 -9.55 -10.96
C SER A 177 -0.32 -9.92 -12.38
N THR A 178 0.87 -9.50 -12.83
CA THR A 178 1.42 -9.89 -14.15
C THR A 178 2.04 -11.27 -14.19
N TRP A 179 2.31 -11.89 -13.04
CA TRP A 179 2.98 -13.18 -12.95
C TRP A 179 2.07 -14.34 -12.54
N TYR A 180 0.96 -14.07 -11.83
CA TYR A 180 0.16 -15.11 -11.18
C TYR A 180 -1.29 -15.10 -11.65
N LYS A 181 -1.90 -16.30 -11.76
CA LYS A 181 -3.34 -16.48 -12.02
C LYS A 181 -4.17 -15.87 -10.88
N LYS A 182 -5.45 -15.53 -11.16
CA LYS A 182 -6.37 -14.89 -10.18
C LYS A 182 -6.45 -15.63 -8.85
N ASN A 183 -6.52 -16.97 -8.90
CA ASN A 183 -6.60 -17.83 -7.72
C ASN A 183 -5.29 -17.92 -6.92
N GLU A 184 -4.15 -17.59 -7.55
CA GLU A 184 -2.83 -17.64 -6.94
C GLU A 184 -2.42 -16.32 -6.28
N GLN A 185 -3.01 -15.21 -6.69
CA GLN A 185 -2.64 -13.85 -6.25
C GLN A 185 -2.95 -13.62 -4.78
N SER A 186 -4.10 -14.07 -4.28
CA SER A 186 -4.58 -13.76 -2.93
C SER A 186 -3.58 -14.15 -1.84
N LYS A 187 -2.99 -15.35 -1.93
CA LYS A 187 -1.99 -15.82 -0.95
C LYS A 187 -0.74 -14.94 -0.94
N ARG A 188 -0.30 -14.50 -2.12
CA ARG A 188 0.92 -13.69 -2.28
C ARG A 188 0.70 -12.24 -1.85
N PHE A 189 -0.50 -11.71 -2.03
CA PHE A 189 -0.89 -10.42 -1.50
C PHE A 189 -0.89 -10.41 0.03
N ILE A 190 -1.38 -11.47 0.66
CA ILE A 190 -1.34 -11.59 2.12
C ILE A 190 0.12 -11.59 2.61
N ILE A 191 0.99 -12.38 2.00
CA ILE A 191 2.42 -12.41 2.34
C ILE A 191 3.05 -11.01 2.19
N PHE A 192 2.76 -10.33 1.09
CA PHE A 192 3.24 -8.98 0.85
C PHE A 192 2.75 -7.98 1.91
N LEU A 193 1.45 -7.99 2.24
CA LEU A 193 0.88 -7.08 3.23
C LEU A 193 1.41 -7.34 4.63
N THR A 194 1.74 -8.59 4.97
CA THR A 194 2.35 -8.91 6.28
C THR A 194 3.72 -8.26 6.45
N ALA A 195 4.46 -8.02 5.37
CA ALA A 195 5.73 -7.29 5.44
C ALA A 195 5.56 -5.87 6.00
N GLY A 196 4.46 -5.18 5.65
CA GLY A 196 4.15 -3.85 6.18
C GLY A 196 3.90 -3.85 7.69
N ILE A 197 3.20 -4.86 8.22
CA ILE A 197 2.98 -4.99 9.67
C ILE A 197 4.29 -5.41 10.37
N LEU A 198 4.98 -6.40 9.81
CA LEU A 198 6.22 -6.92 10.37
C LEU A 198 7.33 -5.87 10.40
N SER A 199 7.34 -4.93 9.45
CA SER A 199 8.32 -3.84 9.39
C SER A 199 8.31 -2.96 10.62
N GLY A 200 7.14 -2.68 11.19
CA GLY A 200 7.03 -1.88 12.41
C GLY A 200 7.63 -2.59 13.63
N ALA A 201 7.43 -3.91 13.76
CA ALA A 201 8.06 -4.70 14.80
C ALA A 201 9.58 -4.82 14.57
N PHE A 202 9.99 -5.16 13.36
CA PHE A 202 11.39 -5.32 12.99
C PHE A 202 12.15 -4.00 13.14
N GLY A 203 11.66 -2.91 12.56
CA GLY A 203 12.28 -1.59 12.61
C GLY A 203 12.44 -1.07 14.04
N SER A 204 11.44 -1.27 14.90
CA SER A 204 11.52 -0.84 16.29
C SER A 204 12.57 -1.61 17.10
N VAL A 205 12.72 -2.92 16.89
CA VAL A 205 13.74 -3.74 17.54
C VAL A 205 15.13 -3.36 17.04
N VAL A 206 15.31 -3.24 15.73
CA VAL A 206 16.58 -2.85 15.10
C VAL A 206 16.99 -1.44 15.53
N SER A 207 16.04 -0.49 15.56
CA SER A 207 16.28 0.86 16.05
C SER A 207 16.73 0.86 17.50
N GLY A 208 16.04 0.12 18.38
CA GLY A 208 16.43 -0.02 19.78
C GLY A 208 17.85 -0.56 19.94
N ALA A 209 18.22 -1.58 19.18
CA ALA A 209 19.56 -2.14 19.18
C ALA A 209 20.61 -1.12 18.68
N ILE A 210 20.38 -0.48 17.55
CA ILE A 210 21.32 0.49 16.96
C ILE A 210 21.52 1.69 17.89
N THR A 211 20.41 2.29 18.36
CA THR A 211 20.50 3.49 19.20
C THR A 211 21.09 3.24 20.57
N SER A 212 20.98 2.01 21.12
CA SER A 212 21.59 1.67 22.43
C SER A 212 23.05 1.26 22.32
N THR A 213 23.46 0.63 21.20
CA THR A 213 24.84 0.08 21.08
C THR A 213 25.80 1.04 20.38
N LEU A 214 25.30 1.88 19.46
CA LEU A 214 26.11 2.77 18.62
C LEU A 214 26.03 4.24 19.06
N ASP A 215 25.31 4.58 20.14
CA ASP A 215 25.26 5.97 20.60
C ASP A 215 26.64 6.41 21.07
N GLY A 216 27.14 7.54 20.52
CA GLY A 216 28.48 8.04 20.77
C GLY A 216 29.62 7.33 20.02
N ALA A 217 29.36 6.23 19.32
CA ALA A 217 30.36 5.55 18.50
C ALA A 217 30.91 6.49 17.42
N HIS A 218 32.23 6.61 17.34
CA HIS A 218 32.91 7.55 16.41
C HIS A 218 32.43 9.01 16.57
N GLY A 219 31.94 9.41 17.74
CA GLY A 219 31.43 10.76 18.01
C GLY A 219 30.08 11.06 17.37
N VAL A 220 29.36 10.03 16.86
CA VAL A 220 28.08 10.15 16.19
C VAL A 220 26.96 9.67 17.12
N ARG A 221 25.89 10.44 17.23
CA ARG A 221 24.70 10.10 18.03
C ARG A 221 23.94 8.91 17.46
N GLY A 222 23.30 8.11 18.31
CA GLY A 222 22.60 6.88 17.97
C GLY A 222 21.52 7.05 16.93
N TRP A 223 20.74 8.15 16.97
CA TRP A 223 19.71 8.43 15.96
C TRP A 223 20.29 8.65 14.54
N ARG A 224 21.52 9.16 14.42
CA ARG A 224 22.19 9.32 13.11
C ARG A 224 22.61 7.96 12.57
N TRP A 225 23.13 7.08 13.44
CA TRP A 225 23.46 5.70 13.08
C TRP A 225 22.23 4.93 12.59
N LEU A 226 21.04 5.19 13.16
CA LEU A 226 19.80 4.58 12.71
C LEU A 226 19.56 4.87 11.21
N PHE A 227 19.57 6.14 10.80
CA PHE A 227 19.37 6.51 9.41
C PHE A 227 20.49 6.02 8.48
N ILE A 228 21.74 6.07 8.92
CA ILE A 228 22.89 5.60 8.14
C ILE A 228 22.79 4.08 7.92
N ALA A 229 22.60 3.31 8.99
CA ALA A 229 22.56 1.85 8.90
C ALA A 229 21.41 1.35 8.04
N GLU A 230 20.20 1.88 8.24
CA GLU A 230 19.03 1.45 7.47
C GLU A 230 19.09 1.94 6.03
N GLY A 231 19.49 3.19 5.79
CA GLY A 231 19.62 3.71 4.43
C GLY A 231 20.67 2.97 3.61
N VAL A 232 21.84 2.66 4.21
CA VAL A 232 22.88 1.86 3.55
C VAL A 232 22.39 0.43 3.30
N THR A 233 21.69 -0.17 4.26
CA THR A 233 21.12 -1.51 4.11
C THR A 233 20.08 -1.53 2.98
N THR A 234 19.19 -0.54 2.92
CA THR A 234 18.17 -0.40 1.86
C THR A 234 18.85 -0.22 0.49
N ALA A 235 19.89 0.62 0.39
CA ALA A 235 20.66 0.78 -0.83
C ALA A 235 21.38 -0.52 -1.22
N GLY A 236 21.95 -1.27 -0.28
CA GLY A 236 22.55 -2.57 -0.51
C GLY A 236 21.55 -3.62 -1.01
N ILE A 237 20.38 -3.70 -0.39
CA ILE A 237 19.29 -4.59 -0.81
C ILE A 237 18.83 -4.25 -2.23
N SER A 238 18.80 -2.97 -2.61
CA SER A 238 18.42 -2.55 -3.95
C SER A 238 19.36 -3.11 -5.02
N LEU A 239 20.66 -3.17 -4.75
CA LEU A 239 21.63 -3.77 -5.65
C LEU A 239 21.39 -5.27 -5.83
N ILE A 240 21.08 -6.00 -4.76
CA ILE A 240 20.71 -7.42 -4.83
C ILE A 240 19.40 -7.59 -5.62
N ALA A 241 18.40 -6.73 -5.35
CA ALA A 241 17.12 -6.78 -6.03
C ALA A 241 17.23 -6.58 -7.55
N HIS A 242 18.24 -5.87 -8.04
CA HIS A 242 18.51 -5.74 -9.47
C HIS A 242 18.73 -7.10 -10.18
N TRP A 243 19.33 -8.05 -9.51
CA TRP A 243 19.57 -9.39 -10.08
C TRP A 243 18.47 -10.40 -9.75
N THR A 244 17.74 -10.21 -8.65
CA THR A 244 16.71 -11.15 -8.20
C THR A 244 15.32 -10.81 -8.69
N LEU A 245 15.02 -9.54 -8.97
CA LEU A 245 13.70 -9.12 -9.43
C LEU A 245 13.47 -9.51 -10.89
N LEU A 246 12.36 -10.20 -11.14
CA LEU A 246 11.98 -10.61 -12.49
C LEU A 246 11.37 -9.42 -13.25
N ASP A 247 11.68 -9.34 -14.55
CA ASP A 247 11.02 -8.46 -15.51
C ASP A 247 9.61 -8.97 -15.85
N TYR A 248 8.91 -8.32 -16.78
CA TYR A 248 7.63 -8.83 -17.28
C TYR A 248 7.78 -10.21 -17.93
N PRO A 249 6.75 -11.09 -17.90
CA PRO A 249 6.82 -12.47 -18.37
C PRO A 249 7.42 -12.65 -19.78
N HIS A 250 7.13 -11.71 -20.67
CA HIS A 250 7.59 -11.73 -22.08
C HIS A 250 9.05 -11.29 -22.28
N LYS A 251 9.71 -10.71 -21.25
CA LYS A 251 11.08 -10.15 -21.34
C LYS A 251 11.98 -10.57 -20.18
N SER A 252 11.55 -11.52 -19.36
CA SER A 252 12.28 -11.90 -18.15
C SER A 252 13.57 -12.65 -18.46
N ARG A 253 14.71 -12.10 -18.01
CA ARG A 253 16.03 -12.74 -18.16
C ARG A 253 16.23 -13.97 -17.28
N GLY A 254 15.45 -14.11 -16.20
CA GLY A 254 15.57 -15.22 -15.23
C GLY A 254 14.89 -16.51 -15.66
N LEU A 255 14.14 -16.52 -16.77
CA LEU A 255 13.40 -17.67 -17.28
C LEU A 255 13.97 -18.16 -18.61
N ARG A 256 13.93 -19.47 -18.83
CA ARG A 256 14.24 -20.09 -20.13
C ARG A 256 13.14 -19.72 -21.15
N PRO A 257 13.43 -19.74 -22.46
CA PRO A 257 12.42 -19.43 -23.48
C PRO A 257 11.12 -20.27 -23.35
N ASP A 258 11.26 -21.56 -23.04
CA ASP A 258 10.11 -22.46 -22.83
C ASP A 258 9.29 -22.06 -21.58
N GLU A 259 9.97 -21.65 -20.49
CA GLU A 259 9.33 -21.16 -19.27
C GLU A 259 8.62 -19.81 -19.51
N GLN A 260 9.19 -18.94 -20.34
CA GLN A 260 8.55 -17.67 -20.72
C GLN A 260 7.26 -17.92 -21.51
N LYS A 261 7.31 -18.83 -22.49
CA LYS A 261 6.15 -19.22 -23.29
C LYS A 261 5.07 -19.84 -22.40
N LEU A 262 5.42 -20.79 -21.54
CA LEU A 262 4.52 -21.41 -20.59
C LEU A 262 3.89 -20.38 -19.64
N SER A 263 4.68 -19.38 -19.18
CA SER A 263 4.17 -18.29 -18.32
C SER A 263 3.11 -17.45 -19.03
N GLN A 264 3.28 -17.17 -20.32
CA GLN A 264 2.31 -16.42 -21.11
C GLN A 264 1.05 -17.25 -21.38
N GLU A 265 1.19 -18.49 -21.82
CA GLU A 265 0.09 -19.40 -22.13
C GLU A 265 -0.84 -19.61 -20.92
N ARG A 266 -0.28 -19.84 -19.72
CA ARG A 266 -1.07 -20.01 -18.50
C ARG A 266 -1.87 -18.76 -18.10
N LEU A 267 -1.34 -17.55 -18.36
CA LEU A 267 -2.01 -16.29 -18.09
C LEU A 267 -3.11 -15.99 -19.12
N ILE A 268 -2.90 -16.36 -20.38
CA ILE A 268 -3.92 -16.27 -21.45
C ILE A 268 -5.09 -17.19 -21.11
N GLN A 269 -4.85 -18.43 -20.70
CA GLN A 269 -5.90 -19.38 -20.31
C GLN A 269 -6.72 -18.90 -19.10
N ASP A 270 -6.10 -18.16 -18.15
CA ASP A 270 -6.80 -17.58 -17.00
C ASP A 270 -7.54 -16.25 -17.34
N GLY A 271 -7.48 -15.81 -18.60
CA GLY A 271 -8.06 -14.55 -19.05
C GLY A 271 -7.40 -13.30 -18.45
N MET A 272 -6.15 -13.42 -17.98
CA MET A 272 -5.36 -12.33 -17.41
C MET A 272 -4.53 -11.60 -18.46
N ALA A 273 -4.06 -12.31 -19.50
CA ALA A 273 -3.42 -11.74 -20.67
C ALA A 273 -4.41 -11.86 -21.83
N GLY A 274 -5.10 -10.80 -22.15
CA GLY A 274 -5.73 -10.70 -23.48
C GLY A 274 -4.62 -10.63 -24.53
N PRO A 275 -4.85 -11.15 -25.76
CA PRO A 275 -3.91 -10.97 -26.85
C PRO A 275 -3.65 -9.47 -26.98
N ILE A 276 -2.36 -9.10 -26.97
CA ILE A 276 -1.91 -7.76 -27.32
C ILE A 276 -2.32 -7.55 -28.77
N GLY A 277 -3.51 -6.95 -29.00
CA GLY A 277 -3.98 -6.68 -30.34
C GLY A 277 -5.44 -7.01 -30.67
N ASN A 278 -6.33 -7.21 -29.72
CA ASN A 278 -7.75 -7.32 -30.07
C ASN A 278 -8.48 -5.97 -29.91
N PRO A 279 -8.79 -5.24 -31.01
CA PRO A 279 -9.36 -3.88 -30.98
C PRO A 279 -10.85 -3.82 -30.64
N GLN A 280 -11.53 -4.95 -30.37
CA GLN A 280 -12.99 -5.02 -30.33
C GLN A 280 -13.67 -4.81 -28.97
N ALA A 281 -12.94 -4.44 -27.91
CA ALA A 281 -13.62 -4.00 -26.69
C ALA A 281 -13.77 -2.47 -26.73
N GLY A 282 -14.99 -1.99 -26.86
CA GLY A 282 -15.35 -0.58 -27.03
C GLY A 282 -14.56 0.37 -26.13
N HIS A 283 -13.77 1.23 -26.75
CA HIS A 283 -12.94 2.22 -26.09
C HIS A 283 -13.81 3.33 -25.52
N THR A 284 -14.11 3.28 -24.24
CA THR A 284 -14.54 4.48 -23.52
C THR A 284 -13.30 5.36 -23.31
N SER A 285 -13.37 6.63 -23.72
CA SER A 285 -12.31 7.60 -23.45
C SER A 285 -12.03 7.63 -21.93
N ILE A 286 -10.76 7.67 -21.53
CA ILE A 286 -10.35 7.73 -20.12
C ILE A 286 -10.96 8.91 -19.41
N PHE A 287 -11.07 10.04 -20.10
CA PHE A 287 -11.71 11.22 -19.56
C PHE A 287 -13.18 10.94 -19.22
N VAL A 288 -13.88 10.16 -20.03
CA VAL A 288 -15.25 9.71 -19.77
C VAL A 288 -15.28 8.75 -18.57
N SER A 289 -14.34 7.81 -18.48
CA SER A 289 -14.24 6.89 -17.34
C SER A 289 -13.89 7.64 -16.05
N PHE A 290 -13.04 8.66 -16.13
CA PHE A 290 -12.69 9.53 -15.01
C PHE A 290 -13.89 10.36 -14.55
N LEU A 291 -14.61 10.99 -15.47
CA LEU A 291 -15.85 11.70 -15.15
C LEU A 291 -16.88 10.76 -14.53
N LYS A 292 -17.10 9.56 -15.11
CA LYS A 292 -18.01 8.57 -14.53
C LYS A 292 -17.59 8.17 -13.11
N ALA A 293 -16.30 8.00 -12.84
CA ALA A 293 -15.78 7.65 -11.51
C ALA A 293 -16.01 8.77 -10.49
N ILE A 294 -15.79 10.04 -10.87
CA ILE A 294 -16.01 11.20 -9.98
C ILE A 294 -17.52 11.46 -9.77
N CYS A 295 -18.34 11.24 -10.81
CA CYS A 295 -19.79 11.45 -10.69
C CYS A 295 -20.50 10.31 -9.96
N ASP A 296 -19.85 9.15 -9.77
CA ASP A 296 -20.46 8.05 -9.03
C ASP A 296 -20.42 8.31 -7.52
N TRP A 297 -21.59 8.40 -6.92
CA TRP A 297 -21.76 8.64 -5.49
C TRP A 297 -21.06 7.60 -4.59
N ARG A 298 -20.84 6.38 -5.09
CA ARG A 298 -20.17 5.30 -4.34
C ARG A 298 -18.72 5.65 -4.00
N ALA A 299 -18.01 6.31 -4.91
CA ALA A 299 -16.65 6.78 -4.64
C ALA A 299 -16.62 7.73 -3.45
N TRP A 300 -17.59 8.64 -3.37
CA TRP A 300 -17.66 9.65 -2.31
C TRP A 300 -18.14 9.11 -0.95
N PHE A 301 -18.71 7.92 -0.91
CA PHE A 301 -18.92 7.17 0.34
C PHE A 301 -17.66 6.45 0.80
N LEU A 302 -16.94 5.84 -0.12
CA LEU A 302 -15.73 5.06 0.18
C LEU A 302 -14.56 5.94 0.61
N VAL A 303 -14.39 7.13 0.01
CA VAL A 303 -13.30 8.05 0.33
C VAL A 303 -13.31 8.44 1.83
N PRO A 304 -14.34 9.08 2.40
CA PRO A 304 -14.33 9.49 3.79
C PRO A 304 -14.34 8.30 4.76
N ALA A 305 -14.98 7.18 4.37
CA ALA A 305 -14.93 5.96 5.16
C ALA A 305 -13.50 5.43 5.29
N TYR A 306 -12.71 5.45 4.22
CA TYR A 306 -11.33 5.00 4.25
C TYR A 306 -10.38 6.04 4.86
N MET A 307 -10.70 7.34 4.76
CA MET A 307 -9.99 8.42 5.46
C MET A 307 -9.98 8.23 6.97
N SER A 308 -11.05 7.67 7.56
CA SER A 308 -11.10 7.39 8.99
C SER A 308 -10.04 6.40 9.46
N ILE A 309 -9.69 5.43 8.61
CA ILE A 309 -8.65 4.44 8.89
C ILE A 309 -7.25 5.02 8.64
N LEU A 310 -7.04 5.65 7.46
CA LEU A 310 -5.73 6.16 7.09
C LEU A 310 -5.30 7.38 7.92
N GLY A 311 -6.25 8.17 8.42
CA GLY A 311 -5.95 9.21 9.39
C GLY A 311 -5.34 8.65 10.67
N ALA A 312 -5.92 7.57 11.20
CA ALA A 312 -5.40 6.90 12.39
C ALA A 312 -4.06 6.17 12.13
N LEU A 313 -3.75 5.79 10.89
CA LEU A 313 -2.46 5.18 10.55
C LEU A 313 -1.27 6.12 10.85
N SER A 314 -1.49 7.45 10.88
CA SER A 314 -0.47 8.43 11.29
C SER A 314 0.04 8.20 12.72
N LEU A 315 -0.73 7.51 13.56
CA LEU A 315 -0.33 7.15 14.92
C LEU A 315 0.98 6.35 14.96
N SER A 316 1.28 5.61 13.88
CA SER A 316 2.52 4.84 13.75
C SER A 316 3.80 5.70 13.87
N TYR A 317 3.74 6.97 13.48
CA TYR A 317 4.87 7.92 13.64
C TYR A 317 5.06 8.40 15.06
N PHE A 318 4.06 8.21 15.93
CA PHE A 318 4.01 8.74 17.29
C PHE A 318 4.05 7.65 18.37
N TYR A 319 3.94 6.35 18.03
CA TYR A 319 4.03 5.27 19.03
C TYR A 319 5.25 5.39 19.95
N PRO A 320 6.49 5.61 19.44
CA PRO A 320 7.64 5.76 20.32
C PRO A 320 7.50 6.94 21.26
N THR A 321 6.97 8.09 20.79
CA THR A 321 6.74 9.30 21.61
C THR A 321 5.68 9.04 22.67
N LEU A 322 4.59 8.36 22.34
CA LEU A 322 3.52 7.99 23.29
C LEU A 322 4.07 7.09 24.40
N LEU A 323 4.86 6.08 24.05
CA LEU A 323 5.46 5.16 25.02
C LEU A 323 6.49 5.85 25.90
N ASN A 324 7.30 6.74 25.34
CA ASN A 324 8.23 7.56 26.13
C ASN A 324 7.47 8.47 27.11
N GLY A 325 6.38 9.08 26.68
CA GLY A 325 5.48 9.88 27.54
C GLY A 325 4.81 9.06 28.65
N MET A 326 4.66 7.74 28.50
CA MET A 326 4.17 6.83 29.54
C MET A 326 5.26 6.42 30.55
N GLY A 327 6.48 6.97 30.44
CA GLY A 327 7.59 6.72 31.37
C GLY A 327 8.58 5.64 30.95
N TYR A 328 8.45 5.05 29.76
CA TYR A 328 9.48 4.18 29.23
C TYR A 328 10.72 5.00 28.80
N SER A 329 11.92 4.51 29.09
CA SER A 329 13.15 5.10 28.54
C SER A 329 13.12 5.05 26.99
N SER A 330 13.90 5.91 26.33
CA SER A 330 13.93 5.96 24.85
C SER A 330 14.16 4.58 24.22
N THR A 331 15.12 3.82 24.72
CA THR A 331 15.42 2.46 24.24
C THR A 331 14.26 1.49 24.55
N ALA A 332 13.69 1.53 25.77
CA ALA A 332 12.56 0.68 26.12
C ALA A 332 11.32 1.01 25.29
N ALA A 333 11.04 2.29 25.02
CA ALA A 333 9.93 2.72 24.17
C ALA A 333 10.07 2.18 22.73
N GLN A 334 11.30 2.13 22.19
CA GLN A 334 11.56 1.52 20.89
C GLN A 334 11.22 0.02 20.89
N TYR A 335 11.74 -0.76 21.86
CA TYR A 335 11.43 -2.19 21.98
C TYR A 335 9.94 -2.46 22.24
N MET A 336 9.31 -1.66 23.11
CA MET A 336 7.89 -1.80 23.45
C MET A 336 6.95 -1.39 22.30
N THR A 337 7.47 -0.80 21.24
CA THR A 337 6.70 -0.58 19.99
C THR A 337 6.50 -1.89 19.22
N ALA A 338 7.42 -2.85 19.29
CA ALA A 338 7.32 -4.10 18.56
C ALA A 338 6.08 -4.95 18.90
N PRO A 339 5.68 -5.14 20.19
CA PRO A 339 4.49 -5.89 20.55
C PRO A 339 3.19 -5.31 19.94
N LEU A 340 3.10 -3.98 19.74
CA LEU A 340 1.93 -3.37 19.10
C LEU A 340 1.70 -3.97 17.70
N TYR A 341 2.76 -4.13 16.94
CA TYR A 341 2.70 -4.69 15.59
C TYR A 341 2.54 -6.21 15.61
N LEU A 342 3.19 -6.93 16.54
CA LEU A 342 3.04 -8.39 16.65
C LEU A 342 1.60 -8.79 17.00
N VAL A 343 0.95 -8.10 17.93
CA VAL A 343 -0.48 -8.31 18.25
C VAL A 343 -1.33 -8.04 17.01
N SER A 344 -1.03 -6.97 16.27
CA SER A 344 -1.74 -6.67 15.03
C SER A 344 -1.57 -7.79 14.00
N LEU A 345 -0.39 -8.33 13.83
CA LEU A 345 -0.11 -9.41 12.90
C LEU A 345 -0.90 -10.68 13.25
N VAL A 346 -0.85 -11.09 14.52
CA VAL A 346 -1.51 -12.31 15.01
C VAL A 346 -3.03 -12.25 14.85
N ILE A 347 -3.63 -11.08 15.01
CA ILE A 347 -5.10 -10.94 14.95
C ILE A 347 -5.58 -10.57 13.56
N ALA A 348 -4.88 -9.70 12.83
CA ALA A 348 -5.30 -9.26 11.50
C ALA A 348 -5.38 -10.41 10.49
N LEU A 349 -4.42 -11.34 10.51
CA LEU A 349 -4.38 -12.46 9.57
C LEU A 349 -5.61 -13.37 9.66
N PRO A 350 -6.00 -13.91 10.84
CA PRO A 350 -7.22 -14.71 10.96
C PRO A 350 -8.49 -13.94 10.60
N VAL A 351 -8.59 -12.66 10.98
CA VAL A 351 -9.78 -11.83 10.69
C VAL A 351 -9.92 -11.61 9.18
N CYS A 352 -8.84 -11.24 8.49
CA CYS A 352 -8.85 -11.09 7.03
C CYS A 352 -9.16 -12.41 6.32
N TYR A 353 -8.59 -13.53 6.79
CA TYR A 353 -8.87 -14.86 6.24
C TYR A 353 -10.34 -15.26 6.39
N LEU A 354 -10.95 -14.99 7.56
CA LEU A 354 -12.37 -15.26 7.81
C LEU A 354 -13.26 -14.37 6.92
N ALA A 355 -12.91 -13.09 6.76
CA ALA A 355 -13.61 -12.17 5.88
C ALA A 355 -13.53 -12.58 4.40
N ASP A 356 -12.41 -13.13 3.95
CA ASP A 356 -12.25 -13.63 2.59
C ASP A 356 -13.08 -14.88 2.31
N ARG A 357 -13.25 -15.73 3.32
CA ARG A 357 -14.16 -16.90 3.21
C ARG A 357 -15.65 -16.52 3.16
N ARG A 358 -16.00 -15.30 3.60
CA ARG A 358 -17.38 -14.80 3.64
C ARG A 358 -17.53 -13.46 2.92
N PRO A 359 -17.41 -13.41 1.59
CA PRO A 359 -17.37 -12.15 0.82
C PRO A 359 -18.59 -11.25 1.06
N HIS A 360 -19.76 -11.83 1.24
CA HIS A 360 -21.03 -11.12 1.49
C HIS A 360 -21.07 -10.42 2.86
N SER A 361 -20.25 -10.85 3.81
CA SER A 361 -20.18 -10.32 5.17
C SER A 361 -18.99 -9.40 5.40
N ARG A 362 -18.18 -9.08 4.37
CA ARG A 362 -17.00 -8.20 4.52
C ARG A 362 -17.32 -6.86 5.14
N GLY A 363 -18.44 -6.24 4.73
CA GLY A 363 -18.91 -4.98 5.33
C GLY A 363 -19.16 -5.11 6.83
N LEU A 364 -19.79 -6.21 7.27
CA LEU A 364 -20.02 -6.47 8.69
C LEU A 364 -18.71 -6.63 9.48
N PHE A 365 -17.72 -7.39 8.96
CA PHE A 365 -16.40 -7.51 9.58
C PHE A 365 -15.72 -6.14 9.73
N LEU A 366 -15.85 -5.28 8.72
CA LEU A 366 -15.28 -3.95 8.74
C LEU A 366 -15.98 -3.03 9.76
N VAL A 367 -17.31 -3.05 9.84
CA VAL A 367 -18.07 -2.31 10.84
C VAL A 367 -17.70 -2.75 12.25
N ILE A 368 -17.63 -4.07 12.51
CA ILE A 368 -17.20 -4.60 13.81
C ILE A 368 -15.79 -4.10 14.15
N ASN A 369 -14.86 -4.15 13.20
CA ASN A 369 -13.50 -3.66 13.39
C ASN A 369 -13.47 -2.16 13.74
N MET A 370 -14.30 -1.34 13.07
CA MET A 370 -14.43 0.10 13.38
C MET A 370 -14.98 0.34 14.79
N VAL A 371 -16.02 -0.41 15.19
CA VAL A 371 -16.61 -0.30 16.53
C VAL A 371 -15.61 -0.73 17.61
N VAL A 372 -14.86 -1.79 17.39
CA VAL A 372 -13.79 -2.22 18.30
C VAL A 372 -12.72 -1.12 18.42
N GLY A 373 -12.31 -0.52 17.30
CA GLY A 373 -11.36 0.60 17.29
C GLY A 373 -11.92 1.83 18.05
N LEU A 374 -13.16 2.20 17.80
CA LEU A 374 -13.85 3.29 18.53
C LEU A 374 -13.78 3.06 20.04
N VAL A 375 -14.10 1.85 20.51
CA VAL A 375 -14.10 1.53 21.94
C VAL A 375 -12.70 1.70 22.53
N PHE A 376 -11.66 1.14 21.88
CA PHE A 376 -10.28 1.24 22.38
C PHE A 376 -9.72 2.67 22.31
N PHE A 377 -10.06 3.47 21.29
CA PHE A 377 -9.72 4.89 21.25
C PHE A 377 -10.39 5.66 22.38
N ALA A 378 -11.67 5.44 22.64
CA ALA A 378 -12.42 6.08 23.72
C ALA A 378 -11.87 5.68 25.11
N LEU A 379 -11.58 4.40 25.32
CA LEU A 379 -10.96 3.92 26.56
C LEU A 379 -9.57 4.53 26.78
N THR A 380 -8.75 4.67 25.72
CA THR A 380 -7.43 5.30 25.83
C THR A 380 -7.54 6.79 26.17
N ALA A 381 -8.57 7.48 25.67
CA ALA A 381 -8.84 8.87 26.04
C ALA A 381 -9.30 9.00 27.51
N GLY A 382 -10.13 8.07 28.01
CA GLY A 382 -10.73 8.16 29.34
C GLY A 382 -9.88 7.63 30.50
N ILE A 383 -8.99 6.68 30.24
CA ILE A 383 -8.23 5.97 31.29
C ILE A 383 -6.80 6.51 31.38
N LYS A 384 -6.40 6.88 32.62
CA LYS A 384 -5.06 7.44 32.89
C LYS A 384 -3.99 6.40 33.23
N ASN A 385 -4.40 5.15 33.50
CA ASN A 385 -3.43 4.07 33.82
C ASN A 385 -2.60 3.72 32.59
N TYR A 386 -1.30 3.93 32.65
CA TYR A 386 -0.37 3.74 31.53
C TYR A 386 -0.29 2.29 31.05
N THR A 387 -0.37 1.29 31.94
CA THR A 387 -0.37 -0.12 31.58
C THR A 387 -1.63 -0.47 30.76
N ALA A 388 -2.79 0.02 31.18
CA ALA A 388 -4.05 -0.19 30.45
C ALA A 388 -4.00 0.52 29.08
N ARG A 389 -3.49 1.76 29.04
CA ARG A 389 -3.31 2.50 27.78
C ARG A 389 -2.40 1.77 26.80
N TYR A 390 -1.31 1.19 27.28
CA TYR A 390 -0.41 0.38 26.46
C TYR A 390 -1.13 -0.80 25.83
N ILE A 391 -1.91 -1.54 26.61
CA ILE A 391 -2.71 -2.66 26.10
C ILE A 391 -3.72 -2.17 25.05
N PHE A 392 -4.39 -1.05 25.30
CA PHE A 392 -5.33 -0.47 24.33
C PHE A 392 -4.65 -0.03 23.04
N LEU A 393 -3.43 0.51 23.11
CA LEU A 393 -2.64 0.85 21.91
C LEU A 393 -2.34 -0.40 21.05
N CYS A 394 -2.12 -1.58 21.66
CA CYS A 394 -1.95 -2.82 20.90
C CYS A 394 -3.21 -3.14 20.08
N PHE A 395 -4.39 -3.00 20.70
CA PHE A 395 -5.66 -3.26 20.02
C PHE A 395 -6.03 -2.14 19.03
N ILE A 396 -5.69 -0.90 19.30
CA ILE A 396 -5.84 0.23 18.35
C ILE A 396 -5.02 -0.07 17.09
N ASN A 397 -3.73 -0.39 17.23
CA ASN A 397 -2.88 -0.71 16.10
C ASN A 397 -3.42 -1.90 15.28
N MET A 398 -3.93 -2.93 15.97
CA MET A 398 -4.60 -4.06 15.34
C MET A 398 -5.80 -3.62 14.50
N THR A 399 -6.68 -2.75 15.03
CA THR A 399 -7.85 -2.28 14.28
C THR A 399 -7.49 -1.42 13.08
N ILE A 400 -6.43 -0.62 13.17
CA ILE A 400 -5.93 0.19 12.06
C ILE A 400 -5.43 -0.71 10.91
N TRP A 401 -4.57 -1.68 11.18
CA TRP A 401 -4.01 -2.56 10.15
C TRP A 401 -5.06 -3.51 9.57
N THR A 402 -5.92 -4.08 10.42
CA THR A 402 -7.04 -4.93 9.97
C THR A 402 -8.04 -4.11 9.15
N GLY A 403 -8.37 -2.90 9.60
CA GLY A 403 -9.26 -1.99 8.89
C GLY A 403 -8.72 -1.57 7.53
N ASN A 404 -7.41 -1.32 7.44
CA ASN A 404 -6.75 -1.00 6.18
C ASN A 404 -6.91 -2.13 5.14
N ALA A 405 -6.64 -3.37 5.54
CA ALA A 405 -6.79 -4.54 4.67
C ALA A 405 -8.27 -4.82 4.30
N LEU A 406 -9.17 -4.79 5.28
CA LEU A 406 -10.61 -5.01 5.07
C LEU A 406 -11.24 -3.89 4.24
N GLY A 407 -10.85 -2.63 4.43
CA GLY A 407 -11.36 -1.48 3.68
C GLY A 407 -11.07 -1.60 2.18
N LEU A 408 -9.85 -1.96 1.81
CA LEU A 408 -9.49 -2.24 0.41
C LEU A 408 -10.24 -3.45 -0.14
N SER A 409 -10.33 -4.53 0.63
CA SER A 409 -11.05 -5.75 0.25
C SER A 409 -12.56 -5.49 0.07
N PHE A 410 -13.17 -4.71 0.96
CA PHE A 410 -14.57 -4.29 0.84
C PHE A 410 -14.80 -3.45 -0.41
N ALA A 411 -13.98 -2.42 -0.65
CA ALA A 411 -14.12 -1.55 -1.82
C ALA A 411 -14.00 -2.32 -3.14
N THR A 412 -13.03 -3.24 -3.25
CA THR A 412 -12.85 -4.09 -4.45
C THR A 412 -14.06 -4.99 -4.71
N THR A 413 -14.70 -5.50 -3.65
CA THR A 413 -15.88 -6.36 -3.75
C THR A 413 -17.12 -5.53 -4.09
N ALA A 414 -17.33 -4.42 -3.39
CA ALA A 414 -18.47 -3.54 -3.56
C ALA A 414 -18.54 -2.90 -4.97
N LEU A 415 -17.38 -2.63 -5.56
CA LEU A 415 -17.26 -2.12 -6.92
C LEU A 415 -17.08 -3.23 -7.97
N GLY A 416 -17.31 -4.50 -7.62
CA GLY A 416 -17.10 -5.64 -8.50
C GLY A 416 -17.90 -5.63 -9.79
N SER A 417 -19.12 -5.08 -9.77
CA SER A 417 -20.03 -4.91 -10.93
C SER A 417 -19.73 -3.68 -11.79
N VAL A 418 -18.90 -2.75 -11.30
CA VAL A 418 -18.54 -1.52 -12.02
C VAL A 418 -17.58 -1.86 -13.16
N ASN A 419 -17.71 -1.15 -14.29
CA ASN A 419 -16.78 -1.27 -15.42
C ASN A 419 -15.34 -1.15 -14.90
N GLN A 420 -14.45 -1.99 -15.42
CA GLN A 420 -13.09 -2.16 -14.95
C GLN A 420 -12.29 -0.85 -14.86
N ASP A 421 -12.41 0.02 -15.88
CA ASP A 421 -11.70 1.29 -15.95
C ASP A 421 -12.22 2.28 -14.90
N VAL A 422 -13.53 2.38 -14.75
CA VAL A 422 -14.19 3.24 -13.76
C VAL A 422 -13.85 2.76 -12.34
N ARG A 423 -13.91 1.45 -12.10
CA ARG A 423 -13.55 0.83 -10.82
C ARG A 423 -12.12 1.12 -10.43
N ALA A 424 -11.18 0.99 -11.36
CA ALA A 424 -9.77 1.31 -11.10
C ALA A 424 -9.59 2.76 -10.68
N ILE A 425 -10.26 3.70 -11.33
CA ILE A 425 -10.20 5.13 -11.00
C ILE A 425 -10.87 5.39 -9.63
N MET A 426 -12.02 4.78 -9.34
CA MET A 426 -12.70 4.94 -8.05
C MET A 426 -11.84 4.46 -6.87
N LEU A 427 -11.20 3.31 -7.00
CA LEU A 427 -10.27 2.79 -6.01
C LEU A 427 -9.02 3.70 -5.89
N ALA A 428 -8.53 4.34 -7.00
CA ALA A 428 -7.44 5.31 -7.02
C ALA A 428 -7.78 6.55 -6.23
N LEU A 429 -8.95 7.08 -6.48
CA LEU A 429 -9.47 8.24 -5.76
C LEU A 429 -9.61 7.91 -4.27
N MET A 430 -10.20 6.75 -3.94
CA MET A 430 -10.35 6.33 -2.55
C MET A 430 -9.00 6.29 -1.82
N ASN A 431 -8.00 5.60 -2.37
CA ASN A 431 -6.72 5.45 -1.71
C ASN A 431 -5.90 6.75 -1.69
N GLY A 432 -5.86 7.47 -2.82
CA GLY A 432 -5.09 8.71 -2.95
C GLY A 432 -5.63 9.85 -2.08
N LEU A 433 -6.95 10.08 -2.11
CA LEU A 433 -7.57 11.10 -1.27
C LEU A 433 -7.55 10.70 0.21
N ALA A 434 -7.76 9.42 0.51
CA ALA A 434 -7.71 8.97 1.90
C ALA A 434 -6.30 9.05 2.51
N ALA A 435 -5.24 8.95 1.72
CA ALA A 435 -3.88 9.15 2.21
C ALA A 435 -3.65 10.58 2.75
N LEU A 436 -4.38 11.58 2.22
CA LEU A 436 -4.33 12.95 2.73
C LEU A 436 -4.85 13.06 4.17
N ALA A 437 -5.61 12.07 4.64
CA ALA A 437 -6.05 12.04 6.04
C ALA A 437 -4.88 11.97 7.04
N GLN A 438 -3.72 11.45 6.62
CA GLN A 438 -2.52 11.47 7.47
C GLN A 438 -2.04 12.91 7.79
N LEU A 439 -2.43 13.91 6.98
CA LEU A 439 -2.11 15.31 7.24
C LEU A 439 -2.77 15.78 8.55
N TYR A 440 -4.09 15.62 8.68
CA TYR A 440 -4.77 15.97 9.91
C TYR A 440 -4.40 15.05 11.06
N GLY A 441 -4.26 13.73 10.78
CA GLY A 441 -3.93 12.75 11.80
C GLY A 441 -2.59 13.03 12.49
N SER A 442 -1.58 13.48 11.74
CA SER A 442 -0.28 13.85 12.30
C SER A 442 -0.35 15.19 13.08
N ALA A 443 -1.26 16.10 12.72
CA ALA A 443 -1.43 17.39 13.40
C ALA A 443 -2.02 17.25 14.82
N LEU A 444 -2.61 16.10 15.15
CA LEU A 444 -3.28 15.86 16.43
C LEU A 444 -2.31 15.58 17.60
N PHE A 445 -0.99 15.56 17.35
CA PHE A 445 0.02 15.22 18.38
C PHE A 445 0.96 16.40 18.70
N PRO A 446 0.43 17.59 19.11
CA PRO A 446 1.30 18.66 19.58
C PRO A 446 1.87 18.31 20.96
N ASP A 447 3.14 18.68 21.24
CA ASP A 447 3.82 18.33 22.50
C ASP A 447 3.10 18.87 23.74
N LYS A 448 2.36 19.97 23.59
CA LYS A 448 1.56 20.58 24.69
C LYS A 448 0.44 19.67 25.24
N ASP A 449 -0.05 18.72 24.42
CA ASP A 449 -1.11 17.79 24.81
C ASP A 449 -0.53 16.47 25.40
N GLY A 450 0.79 16.35 25.43
CA GLY A 450 1.46 15.21 26.02
C GLY A 450 1.38 15.20 27.56
N PRO A 451 1.51 14.02 28.16
CA PRO A 451 1.66 12.68 27.58
C PRO A 451 0.32 12.02 27.20
N GLU A 452 -0.82 12.62 27.55
CA GLU A 452 -2.12 12.00 27.45
C GLU A 452 -2.69 12.05 26.01
N TYR A 453 -2.41 13.12 25.23
CA TYR A 453 -2.91 13.36 23.87
C TYR A 453 -4.42 13.12 23.73
N LEU A 454 -5.19 13.62 24.70
CA LEU A 454 -6.63 13.40 24.78
C LEU A 454 -7.37 13.83 23.51
N THR A 455 -6.96 14.96 22.92
CA THR A 455 -7.54 15.48 21.68
C THR A 455 -7.38 14.47 20.54
N ALA A 456 -6.19 13.91 20.36
CA ALA A 456 -5.91 12.94 19.30
C ALA A 456 -6.79 11.69 19.42
N PHE A 457 -6.81 11.07 20.60
CA PHE A 457 -7.60 9.85 20.83
C PHE A 457 -9.10 10.09 20.72
N SER A 458 -9.60 11.25 21.17
CA SER A 458 -11.02 11.62 21.05
C SER A 458 -11.42 11.85 19.58
N VAL A 459 -10.58 12.52 18.79
CA VAL A 459 -10.83 12.73 17.36
C VAL A 459 -10.81 11.40 16.60
N PHE A 460 -9.84 10.52 16.88
CA PHE A 460 -9.82 9.21 16.24
C PHE A 460 -11.00 8.33 16.65
N ALA A 461 -11.46 8.40 17.91
CA ALA A 461 -12.69 7.75 18.32
C ALA A 461 -13.89 8.25 17.49
N ALA A 462 -14.03 9.57 17.34
CA ALA A 462 -15.10 10.15 16.53
C ALA A 462 -15.00 9.75 15.04
N THR A 463 -13.78 9.76 14.44
CA THR A 463 -13.59 9.35 13.05
C THR A 463 -13.90 7.87 12.84
N PHE A 464 -13.57 6.99 13.81
CA PHE A 464 -13.93 5.57 13.74
C PHE A 464 -15.44 5.35 13.90
N ALA A 465 -16.13 6.14 14.72
CA ALA A 465 -17.59 6.13 14.79
C ALA A 465 -18.23 6.51 13.45
N VAL A 466 -17.76 7.60 12.84
CA VAL A 466 -18.20 8.03 11.51
C VAL A 466 -17.87 6.94 10.46
N GLY A 467 -16.69 6.36 10.50
CA GLY A 467 -16.28 5.26 9.61
C GLY A 467 -17.20 4.04 9.75
N ALA A 468 -17.56 3.65 10.98
CA ALA A 468 -18.50 2.55 11.23
C ALA A 468 -19.86 2.80 10.59
N VAL A 469 -20.39 4.02 10.73
CA VAL A 469 -21.67 4.42 10.12
C VAL A 469 -21.56 4.41 8.59
N LEU A 470 -20.51 5.02 8.03
CA LEU A 470 -20.32 5.10 6.59
C LEU A 470 -20.18 3.70 5.95
N TYR A 471 -19.38 2.81 6.53
CA TYR A 471 -19.26 1.44 6.03
C TYR A 471 -20.52 0.62 6.19
N GLY A 472 -21.25 0.80 7.30
CA GLY A 472 -22.54 0.15 7.53
C GLY A 472 -23.59 0.59 6.50
N VAL A 473 -23.69 1.89 6.26
CA VAL A 473 -24.58 2.44 5.22
C VAL A 473 -24.14 1.99 3.84
N ALA A 474 -22.84 2.03 3.53
CA ALA A 474 -22.31 1.58 2.26
C ALA A 474 -22.61 0.10 2.00
N ASP A 475 -22.45 -0.78 3.00
CA ASP A 475 -22.76 -2.21 2.85
C ASP A 475 -24.23 -2.46 2.50
N VAL A 476 -25.14 -1.73 3.12
CA VAL A 476 -26.58 -1.82 2.85
C VAL A 476 -26.94 -1.23 1.48
N LEU A 477 -26.44 -0.02 1.19
CA LEU A 477 -26.78 0.69 -0.05
C LEU A 477 -26.19 -0.01 -1.29
N PHE A 478 -24.97 -0.51 -1.23
CA PHE A 478 -24.34 -1.17 -2.38
C PHE A 478 -24.98 -2.52 -2.68
N LYS A 479 -25.51 -3.20 -1.67
CA LYS A 479 -26.33 -4.43 -1.88
C LYS A 479 -27.70 -4.12 -2.45
N LYS A 480 -28.32 -3.01 -2.03
CA LYS A 480 -29.66 -2.61 -2.48
C LYS A 480 -29.65 -1.98 -3.89
N TYR A 481 -28.60 -1.23 -4.20
CA TYR A 481 -28.43 -0.53 -5.48
C TYR A 481 -27.15 -0.99 -6.18
N PRO A 482 -27.11 -2.19 -6.77
CA PRO A 482 -25.96 -2.64 -7.54
C PRO A 482 -25.71 -1.69 -8.73
N TYR A 483 -24.48 -1.65 -9.23
CA TYR A 483 -24.15 -0.82 -10.39
C TYR A 483 -24.89 -1.36 -11.62
N GLN A 484 -25.72 -0.53 -12.21
CA GLN A 484 -26.33 -0.78 -13.52
C GLN A 484 -25.41 -0.12 -14.55
N ALA A 485 -24.83 -0.95 -15.44
CA ALA A 485 -23.88 -0.51 -16.47
C ALA A 485 -24.56 0.31 -17.56
#